data_f4cf53630b9f171b62be5cdf6be6d9d9
#
_entry.id   f4cf53630b9f171b62be5cdf6be6d9d9
#
_cell.length_a   1.000
_cell.length_b   1.000
_cell.length_c   1.000
_cell.angle_alpha   90.00
_cell.angle_beta   90.00
_cell.angle_gamma   90.00
#
_symmetry.space_group_name_H-M   'P 1'
#
loop_
_entity.id
_entity.type
_entity.pdbx_description
1 polymer ?
#
loop_
_entity_poly.entity_id
_entity_poly.type
_entity_poly.pdbx_seq_one_letter_code
_entity_poly.pdbx_strand_id
1 'polypeptide(L)'
;MFWQTIHHLDQQVTLIINSWHTPLTDPVWAFISMIPVWIPMYVAIVALLIWRLGWKKGLIMTLAALATFGFCDQSSNLVKDLVGRVRPAFDEFMLANGVNILEHGGRSFSFFSAHAANAFGMAVCTIIGLKLDTRLFPAGQKPNPWGRAYVIWILVWASLVAISRIFVARHYLGDVIVGTIVGILAGYGFGLLAQYVIRKYSI
;
A
#
# COMPACT_ATOMS: atom_id res chain seq x y z
N MET A 1 -24.05 14.96 12.73
CA MET A 1 -24.70 15.03 11.40
C MET A 1 -23.67 14.87 10.26
N PHE A 2 -22.73 15.81 10.02
CA PHE A 2 -21.75 15.73 8.91
C PHE A 2 -20.93 14.44 8.86
N TRP A 3 -20.27 14.03 9.95
CA TRP A 3 -19.46 12.82 10.01
C TRP A 3 -20.28 11.53 9.84
N GLN A 4 -21.51 11.51 10.33
CA GLN A 4 -22.42 10.37 10.13
C GLN A 4 -22.80 10.24 8.66
N THR A 5 -23.04 11.34 7.95
CA THR A 5 -23.34 11.32 6.52
C THR A 5 -22.14 10.80 5.72
N ILE A 6 -20.91 11.27 6.00
CA ILE A 6 -19.71 10.79 5.33
C ILE A 6 -19.52 9.29 5.60
N HIS A 7 -19.69 8.86 6.85
CA HIS A 7 -19.56 7.44 7.18
C HIS A 7 -20.57 6.58 6.44
N HIS A 8 -21.82 7.01 6.38
CA HIS A 8 -22.87 6.30 5.67
C HIS A 8 -22.63 6.22 4.15
N LEU A 9 -22.17 7.31 3.54
CA LEU A 9 -21.75 7.31 2.13
C LEU A 9 -20.60 6.32 1.88
N ASP A 10 -19.61 6.30 2.76
CA ASP A 10 -18.47 5.37 2.65
C ASP A 10 -18.91 3.91 2.81
N GLN A 11 -19.88 3.62 3.70
CA GLN A 11 -20.51 2.29 3.81
C GLN A 11 -21.19 1.90 2.50
N GLN A 12 -22.02 2.78 1.92
CA GLN A 12 -22.76 2.50 0.69
C GLN A 12 -21.82 2.25 -0.50
N VAL A 13 -20.82 3.13 -0.71
CA VAL A 13 -19.86 2.97 -1.81
C VAL A 13 -19.02 1.70 -1.60
N THR A 14 -18.63 1.40 -0.37
CA THR A 14 -17.90 0.17 -0.04
C THR A 14 -18.72 -1.07 -0.37
N LEU A 15 -20.02 -1.10 -0.03
CA LEU A 15 -20.95 -2.19 -0.39
C LEU A 15 -21.07 -2.36 -1.91
N ILE A 16 -21.22 -1.26 -2.66
CA ILE A 16 -21.29 -1.30 -4.12
C ILE A 16 -20.04 -1.96 -4.70
N ILE A 17 -18.83 -1.55 -4.25
CA ILE A 17 -17.57 -2.15 -4.73
C ILE A 17 -17.46 -3.62 -4.31
N ASN A 18 -17.78 -3.93 -3.04
CA ASN A 18 -17.72 -5.28 -2.52
C ASN A 18 -18.70 -6.21 -3.25
N SER A 19 -19.89 -5.72 -3.67
CA SER A 19 -20.88 -6.50 -4.41
C SER A 19 -20.46 -6.92 -5.82
N TRP A 20 -19.34 -6.39 -6.37
CA TRP A 20 -18.77 -6.85 -7.64
C TRP A 20 -17.97 -8.15 -7.49
N HIS A 21 -17.95 -8.73 -6.32
CA HIS A 21 -17.38 -10.05 -6.07
C HIS A 21 -18.13 -11.16 -6.85
N THR A 22 -17.44 -12.23 -7.12
CA THR A 22 -18.04 -13.46 -7.69
C THR A 22 -17.32 -14.67 -7.08
N PRO A 23 -17.96 -15.86 -7.06
CA PRO A 23 -17.28 -17.08 -6.59
C PRO A 23 -15.95 -17.38 -7.30
N LEU A 24 -15.77 -16.88 -8.53
CA LEU A 24 -14.53 -17.02 -9.29
C LEU A 24 -13.46 -16.00 -8.86
N THR A 25 -13.84 -14.77 -8.54
CA THR A 25 -12.91 -13.70 -8.16
C THR A 25 -12.57 -13.68 -6.68
N ASP A 26 -13.40 -14.26 -5.82
CA ASP A 26 -13.20 -14.30 -4.38
C ASP A 26 -11.85 -14.91 -3.94
N PRO A 27 -11.45 -16.09 -4.44
CA PRO A 27 -10.14 -16.64 -4.10
C PRO A 27 -8.97 -15.78 -4.61
N VAL A 28 -9.16 -15.05 -5.72
CA VAL A 28 -8.14 -14.13 -6.26
C VAL A 28 -7.96 -12.92 -5.33
N TRP A 29 -9.06 -12.32 -4.86
CA TRP A 29 -8.99 -11.20 -3.93
C TRP A 29 -8.41 -11.61 -2.58
N ALA A 30 -8.79 -12.77 -2.06
CA ALA A 30 -8.22 -13.33 -0.85
C ALA A 30 -6.71 -13.57 -0.99
N PHE A 31 -6.26 -14.14 -2.12
CA PHE A 31 -4.85 -14.37 -2.43
C PHE A 31 -4.05 -13.06 -2.50
N ILE A 32 -4.56 -12.05 -3.25
CA ILE A 32 -3.89 -10.74 -3.38
C ILE A 32 -3.75 -10.05 -2.02
N SER A 33 -4.72 -10.24 -1.13
CA SER A 33 -4.75 -9.67 0.22
C SER A 33 -3.71 -10.26 1.16
N MET A 34 -3.19 -11.46 0.90
CA MET A 34 -2.25 -12.17 1.78
C MET A 34 -0.83 -11.60 1.68
N ILE A 35 -0.27 -11.07 2.79
CA ILE A 35 1.11 -10.55 2.83
C ILE A 35 2.15 -11.61 2.45
N PRO A 36 2.09 -12.88 2.95
CA PRO A 36 3.12 -13.89 2.65
C PRO A 36 3.31 -14.20 1.17
N VAL A 37 2.26 -14.04 0.37
CA VAL A 37 2.30 -14.27 -1.09
C VAL A 37 3.30 -13.33 -1.77
N TRP A 38 3.51 -12.13 -1.22
CA TRP A 38 4.35 -11.09 -1.79
C TRP A 38 5.81 -11.11 -1.31
N ILE A 39 6.16 -12.00 -0.37
CA ILE A 39 7.53 -12.13 0.13
C ILE A 39 8.55 -12.35 -1.01
N PRO A 40 8.32 -13.25 -1.99
CA PRO A 40 9.25 -13.43 -3.11
C PRO A 40 9.45 -12.14 -3.93
N MET A 41 8.37 -11.37 -4.14
CA MET A 41 8.43 -10.09 -4.81
C MET A 41 9.26 -9.06 -4.02
N TYR A 42 9.08 -8.99 -2.70
CA TYR A 42 9.87 -8.08 -1.86
C TYR A 42 11.37 -8.40 -1.92
N VAL A 43 11.72 -9.70 -1.88
CA VAL A 43 13.10 -10.15 -2.06
C VAL A 43 13.64 -9.77 -3.44
N ALA A 44 12.85 -9.95 -4.50
CA ALA A 44 13.23 -9.55 -5.86
C ALA A 44 13.44 -8.03 -5.98
N ILE A 45 12.63 -7.20 -5.32
CA ILE A 45 12.81 -5.74 -5.29
C ILE A 45 14.11 -5.37 -4.58
N VAL A 46 14.42 -5.97 -3.44
CA VAL A 46 15.70 -5.76 -2.74
C VAL A 46 16.88 -6.15 -3.62
N ALA A 47 16.81 -7.32 -4.25
CA ALA A 47 17.84 -7.76 -5.20
C ALA A 47 18.01 -6.80 -6.38
N LEU A 48 16.90 -6.29 -6.93
CA LEU A 48 16.90 -5.29 -8.00
C LEU A 48 17.57 -3.98 -7.56
N LEU A 49 17.25 -3.48 -6.36
CA LEU A 49 17.88 -2.26 -5.83
C LEU A 49 19.39 -2.42 -5.67
N ILE A 50 19.83 -3.55 -5.10
CA ILE A 50 21.25 -3.85 -4.92
C ILE A 50 21.95 -4.01 -6.28
N TRP A 51 21.37 -4.74 -7.21
CA TRP A 51 21.93 -4.96 -8.55
C TRP A 51 22.04 -3.67 -9.35
N ARG A 52 21.04 -2.79 -9.32
CA ARG A 52 20.99 -1.57 -10.15
C ARG A 52 21.77 -0.41 -9.55
N LEU A 53 21.82 -0.28 -8.24
CA LEU A 53 22.41 0.86 -7.54
C LEU A 53 23.78 0.54 -6.91
N GLY A 54 24.17 -0.73 -6.88
CA GLY A 54 25.30 -1.21 -6.10
C GLY A 54 24.91 -1.47 -4.64
N TRP A 55 25.72 -2.27 -3.93
CA TRP A 55 25.34 -2.80 -2.63
C TRP A 55 25.10 -1.71 -1.56
N LYS A 56 25.90 -0.63 -1.53
CA LYS A 56 25.77 0.44 -0.53
C LYS A 56 24.47 1.23 -0.73
N LYS A 57 24.23 1.76 -1.92
CA LYS A 57 22.99 2.51 -2.23
C LYS A 57 21.77 1.64 -2.15
N GLY A 58 21.85 0.40 -2.65
CA GLY A 58 20.79 -0.58 -2.58
C GLY A 58 20.39 -0.90 -1.14
N LEU A 59 21.37 -1.08 -0.24
CA LEU A 59 21.10 -1.30 1.18
C LEU A 59 20.44 -0.09 1.84
N ILE A 60 20.91 1.13 1.58
CA ILE A 60 20.29 2.36 2.12
C ILE A 60 18.83 2.49 1.65
N MET A 61 18.55 2.23 0.37
CA MET A 61 17.20 2.27 -0.16
C MET A 61 16.32 1.16 0.41
N THR A 62 16.86 -0.03 0.66
CA THR A 62 16.15 -1.12 1.35
C THR A 62 15.78 -0.73 2.78
N LEU A 63 16.72 -0.13 3.52
CA LEU A 63 16.44 0.36 4.88
C LEU A 63 15.38 1.48 4.88
N ALA A 64 15.38 2.36 3.88
CA ALA A 64 14.34 3.36 3.72
C ALA A 64 12.95 2.74 3.45
N ALA A 65 12.88 1.68 2.63
CA ALA A 65 11.64 0.96 2.38
C ALA A 65 11.14 0.24 3.65
N LEU A 66 12.02 -0.37 4.42
CA LEU A 66 11.69 -0.99 5.72
C LEU A 66 11.22 0.07 6.74
N ALA A 67 11.88 1.23 6.80
CA ALA A 67 11.46 2.34 7.65
C ALA A 67 10.08 2.88 7.23
N THR A 68 9.80 2.97 5.93
CA THR A 68 8.49 3.34 5.40
C THR A 68 7.43 2.35 5.87
N PHE A 69 7.69 1.05 5.74
CA PHE A 69 6.78 -0.01 6.20
C PHE A 69 6.52 0.10 7.70
N GLY A 70 7.57 0.19 8.52
CA GLY A 70 7.44 0.32 9.97
C GLY A 70 6.65 1.56 10.38
N PHE A 71 6.89 2.71 9.72
CA PHE A 71 6.14 3.94 9.97
C PHE A 71 4.66 3.80 9.62
N CYS A 72 4.34 3.27 8.43
CA CYS A 72 2.95 3.08 7.99
C CYS A 72 2.21 2.10 8.89
N ASP A 73 2.85 1.01 9.33
CA ASP A 73 2.22 0.02 10.21
C ASP A 73 1.97 0.59 11.61
N GLN A 74 2.98 1.22 12.24
CA GLN A 74 2.84 1.79 13.57
C GLN A 74 1.85 2.96 13.61
N SER A 75 1.90 3.88 12.63
CA SER A 75 0.94 4.98 12.55
C SER A 75 -0.48 4.49 12.31
N SER A 76 -0.66 3.48 11.46
CA SER A 76 -1.97 2.85 11.25
C SER A 76 -2.51 2.22 12.54
N ASN A 77 -1.67 1.50 13.30
CA ASN A 77 -2.09 0.87 14.55
C ASN A 77 -2.50 1.92 15.59
N LEU A 78 -1.70 2.97 15.75
CA LEU A 78 -2.01 4.07 16.65
C LEU A 78 -3.34 4.77 16.29
N VAL A 79 -3.53 5.10 15.00
CA VAL A 79 -4.74 5.78 14.54
C VAL A 79 -5.98 4.88 14.67
N LYS A 80 -5.86 3.56 14.45
CA LYS A 80 -6.95 2.61 14.69
C LYS A 80 -7.44 2.63 16.12
N ASP A 81 -6.50 2.61 17.06
CA ASP A 81 -6.84 2.61 18.49
C ASP A 81 -7.47 3.96 18.92
N LEU A 82 -7.08 5.07 18.29
CA LEU A 82 -7.65 6.40 18.55
C LEU A 82 -9.03 6.60 17.93
N VAL A 83 -9.24 6.15 16.71
CA VAL A 83 -10.48 6.36 15.95
C VAL A 83 -11.56 5.36 16.31
N GLY A 84 -11.18 4.11 16.60
CA GLY A 84 -12.12 3.06 17.00
C GLY A 84 -13.14 2.66 15.92
N ARG A 85 -12.88 2.92 14.61
CA ARG A 85 -13.80 2.60 13.53
C ARG A 85 -13.93 1.11 13.35
N VAL A 86 -15.14 0.57 13.51
CA VAL A 86 -15.45 -0.85 13.30
C VAL A 86 -15.23 -1.24 11.85
N ARG A 87 -14.74 -2.44 11.59
CA ARG A 87 -14.52 -2.97 10.23
C ARG A 87 -15.83 -3.36 9.53
N PRO A 88 -15.88 -3.33 8.18
CA PRO A 88 -17.05 -3.77 7.43
C PRO A 88 -17.56 -5.16 7.84
N ALA A 89 -16.65 -6.10 8.12
CA ALA A 89 -16.99 -7.47 8.53
C ALA A 89 -17.69 -7.57 9.92
N PHE A 90 -17.71 -6.50 10.73
CA PHE A 90 -18.31 -6.43 12.06
C PHE A 90 -19.30 -5.27 12.21
N ASP A 91 -19.54 -4.51 11.16
CA ASP A 91 -20.45 -3.38 11.15
C ASP A 91 -21.88 -3.86 10.87
N GLU A 92 -22.81 -3.50 11.75
CA GLU A 92 -24.22 -3.98 11.69
C GLU A 92 -24.91 -3.58 10.37
N PHE A 93 -24.68 -2.36 9.87
CA PHE A 93 -25.23 -1.90 8.61
C PHE A 93 -24.69 -2.72 7.43
N MET A 94 -23.37 -2.97 7.40
CA MET A 94 -22.72 -3.75 6.35
C MET A 94 -23.22 -5.20 6.34
N LEU A 95 -23.34 -5.82 7.52
CA LEU A 95 -23.85 -7.19 7.69
C LEU A 95 -25.31 -7.29 7.26
N ALA A 96 -26.17 -6.34 7.66
CA ALA A 96 -27.58 -6.31 7.29
C ALA A 96 -27.79 -6.10 5.77
N ASN A 97 -26.84 -5.51 5.08
CA ASN A 97 -26.89 -5.27 3.62
C ASN A 97 -26.05 -6.28 2.82
N GLY A 98 -25.65 -7.42 3.41
CA GLY A 98 -25.09 -8.56 2.68
C GLY A 98 -23.65 -8.37 2.23
N VAL A 99 -22.80 -7.68 3.01
CA VAL A 99 -21.37 -7.59 2.70
C VAL A 99 -20.73 -8.98 2.56
N ASN A 100 -19.99 -9.21 1.47
CA ASN A 100 -19.25 -10.45 1.26
C ASN A 100 -17.95 -10.44 2.07
N ILE A 101 -17.80 -11.40 3.00
CA ILE A 101 -16.66 -11.48 3.93
C ILE A 101 -15.76 -12.63 3.51
N LEU A 102 -14.55 -12.34 3.04
CA LEU A 102 -13.57 -13.36 2.65
C LEU A 102 -12.46 -13.55 3.68
N GLU A 103 -12.28 -12.59 4.59
CA GLU A 103 -11.24 -12.64 5.62
C GLU A 103 -11.87 -12.41 7.00
N HIS A 104 -11.91 -13.48 7.81
CA HIS A 104 -12.43 -13.47 9.17
C HIS A 104 -11.31 -13.24 10.19
N GLY A 105 -11.66 -12.64 11.34
CA GLY A 105 -10.74 -12.44 12.47
C GLY A 105 -9.88 -11.15 12.38
N GLY A 106 -8.90 -11.04 13.31
CA GLY A 106 -8.04 -9.88 13.47
C GLY A 106 -8.67 -8.72 14.25
N ARG A 107 -7.96 -7.55 14.33
CA ARG A 107 -8.44 -6.37 15.06
C ARG A 107 -9.76 -5.85 14.51
N SER A 108 -10.66 -5.42 15.41
CA SER A 108 -11.99 -4.88 15.05
C SER A 108 -11.94 -3.53 14.36
N PHE A 109 -10.85 -2.74 14.49
CA PHE A 109 -10.76 -1.37 13.97
C PHE A 109 -10.16 -1.32 12.58
N SER A 110 -10.69 -0.39 11.75
CA SER A 110 -10.39 -0.32 10.32
C SER A 110 -9.53 0.88 9.91
N PHE A 111 -9.71 2.05 10.49
CA PHE A 111 -9.15 3.31 9.98
C PHE A 111 -7.72 3.55 10.48
N PHE A 112 -6.78 3.78 9.57
CA PHE A 112 -6.75 3.61 8.11
C PHE A 112 -6.14 2.26 7.69
N SER A 113 -6.18 1.95 6.37
CA SER A 113 -5.64 0.67 5.86
C SER A 113 -4.11 0.64 5.85
N ALA A 114 -3.51 -0.17 6.74
CA ALA A 114 -2.08 -0.41 6.76
C ALA A 114 -1.58 -1.11 5.47
N HIS A 115 -2.38 -2.02 4.88
CA HIS A 115 -2.02 -2.68 3.62
C HIS A 115 -1.89 -1.69 2.47
N ALA A 116 -2.85 -0.77 2.33
CA ALA A 116 -2.77 0.28 1.32
C ALA A 116 -1.56 1.20 1.55
N ALA A 117 -1.34 1.63 2.81
CA ALA A 117 -0.22 2.48 3.16
C ALA A 117 1.14 1.80 2.89
N ASN A 118 1.30 0.54 3.28
CA ASN A 118 2.52 -0.21 3.06
C ASN A 118 2.79 -0.47 1.57
N ALA A 119 1.76 -0.84 0.80
CA ALA A 119 1.91 -1.11 -0.62
C ALA A 119 2.31 0.15 -1.40
N PHE A 120 1.61 1.26 -1.22
CA PHE A 120 1.94 2.52 -1.89
C PHE A 120 3.22 3.15 -1.35
N GLY A 121 3.49 3.03 -0.04
CA GLY A 121 4.73 3.50 0.58
C GLY A 121 5.95 2.82 -0.01
N MET A 122 5.92 1.50 -0.13
CA MET A 122 6.98 0.74 -0.76
C MET A 122 7.11 1.07 -2.25
N ALA A 123 5.99 1.16 -2.99
CA ALA A 123 6.01 1.50 -4.41
C ALA A 123 6.70 2.85 -4.64
N VAL A 124 6.30 3.90 -3.94
CA VAL A 124 6.86 5.25 -4.09
C VAL A 124 8.32 5.29 -3.64
N CYS A 125 8.67 4.70 -2.49
CA CYS A 125 10.04 4.67 -1.99
C CYS A 125 11.00 4.00 -2.98
N THR A 126 10.62 2.85 -3.55
CA THR A 126 11.45 2.11 -4.51
C THR A 126 11.54 2.80 -5.87
N ILE A 127 10.47 3.45 -6.35
CA ILE A 127 10.52 4.30 -7.56
C ILE A 127 11.54 5.43 -7.36
N ILE A 128 11.53 6.12 -6.22
CA ILE A 128 12.48 7.19 -5.90
C ILE A 128 13.91 6.62 -5.86
N GLY A 129 14.09 5.46 -5.25
CA GLY A 129 15.40 4.78 -5.22
C GLY A 129 15.92 4.49 -6.63
N LEU A 130 15.13 3.89 -7.49
CA LEU A 130 15.54 3.54 -8.85
C LEU A 130 15.80 4.75 -9.75
N LYS A 131 15.29 5.95 -9.41
CA LYS A 131 15.65 7.20 -10.12
C LYS A 131 17.13 7.56 -9.98
N LEU A 132 17.87 6.96 -9.03
CA LEU A 132 19.34 7.07 -8.96
C LEU A 132 20.06 6.32 -10.09
N ASP A 133 19.40 5.35 -10.75
CA ASP A 133 19.95 4.68 -11.92
C ASP A 133 19.61 5.48 -13.19
N THR A 134 20.56 6.23 -13.68
CA THR A 134 20.42 7.06 -14.89
C THR A 134 20.16 6.28 -16.18
N ARG A 135 20.43 4.97 -16.18
CA ARG A 135 20.10 4.09 -17.32
C ARG A 135 18.60 3.79 -17.41
N LEU A 136 17.92 3.72 -16.24
CA LEU A 136 16.46 3.55 -16.17
C LEU A 136 15.74 4.90 -16.24
N PHE A 137 16.30 5.92 -15.59
CA PHE A 137 15.72 7.26 -15.43
C PHE A 137 16.75 8.33 -15.82
N PRO A 138 17.01 8.54 -17.13
CA PRO A 138 17.96 9.55 -17.60
C PRO A 138 17.53 10.96 -17.18
N ALA A 139 18.50 11.78 -16.73
CA ALA A 139 18.21 13.15 -16.32
C ALA A 139 17.65 13.99 -17.48
N GLY A 140 16.57 14.74 -17.21
CA GLY A 140 15.92 15.59 -18.20
C GLY A 140 15.18 14.85 -19.33
N GLN A 141 15.08 13.54 -19.27
CA GLN A 141 14.40 12.71 -20.25
C GLN A 141 13.31 11.82 -19.62
N LYS A 142 12.44 11.24 -20.49
CA LYS A 142 11.48 10.23 -20.04
C LYS A 142 12.24 8.96 -19.61
N PRO A 143 11.71 8.21 -18.61
CA PRO A 143 12.25 6.91 -18.23
C PRO A 143 12.35 6.00 -19.46
N ASN A 144 13.36 5.13 -19.49
CA ASN A 144 13.44 4.11 -20.53
C ASN A 144 12.26 3.10 -20.41
N PRO A 145 12.05 2.20 -21.38
CA PRO A 145 10.93 1.25 -21.34
C PRO A 145 10.89 0.40 -20.06
N TRP A 146 12.02 -0.04 -19.54
CA TRP A 146 12.11 -0.85 -18.31
C TRP A 146 11.78 -0.03 -17.04
N GLY A 147 12.26 1.21 -16.97
CA GLY A 147 11.92 2.12 -15.87
C GLY A 147 10.42 2.43 -15.85
N ARG A 148 9.81 2.65 -17.03
CA ARG A 148 8.35 2.83 -17.15
C ARG A 148 7.58 1.57 -16.75
N ALA A 149 8.02 0.41 -17.24
CA ALA A 149 7.39 -0.86 -16.92
C ALA A 149 7.40 -1.13 -15.40
N TYR A 150 8.53 -0.87 -14.73
CA TYR A 150 8.62 -0.99 -13.27
C TYR A 150 7.62 -0.07 -12.56
N VAL A 151 7.56 1.22 -12.94
CA VAL A 151 6.63 2.18 -12.33
C VAL A 151 5.18 1.72 -12.49
N ILE A 152 4.78 1.33 -13.69
CA ILE A 152 3.42 0.87 -13.97
C ILE A 152 3.12 -0.39 -13.16
N TRP A 153 4.01 -1.38 -13.20
CA TRP A 153 3.84 -2.66 -12.52
C TRP A 153 3.68 -2.49 -11.01
N ILE A 154 4.56 -1.73 -10.37
CA ILE A 154 4.54 -1.59 -8.90
C ILE A 154 3.32 -0.79 -8.42
N LEU A 155 2.87 0.22 -9.20
CA LEU A 155 1.67 0.98 -8.87
C LEU A 155 0.39 0.15 -9.10
N VAL A 156 0.32 -0.65 -10.17
CA VAL A 156 -0.80 -1.58 -10.41
C VAL A 156 -0.88 -2.60 -9.28
N TRP A 157 0.26 -3.20 -8.90
CA TRP A 157 0.32 -4.11 -7.75
C TRP A 157 -0.16 -3.44 -6.46
N ALA A 158 0.32 -2.25 -6.13
CA ALA A 158 -0.10 -1.53 -4.93
C ALA A 158 -1.61 -1.23 -4.94
N SER A 159 -2.16 -0.87 -6.11
CA SER A 159 -3.60 -0.63 -6.29
C SER A 159 -4.41 -1.91 -6.09
N LEU A 160 -3.97 -3.03 -6.64
CA LEU A 160 -4.64 -4.33 -6.45
C LEU A 160 -4.65 -4.76 -4.98
N VAL A 161 -3.51 -4.61 -4.27
CA VAL A 161 -3.43 -4.88 -2.82
C VAL A 161 -4.37 -3.95 -2.04
N ALA A 162 -4.41 -2.66 -2.38
CA ALA A 162 -5.28 -1.70 -1.71
C ALA A 162 -6.77 -2.01 -1.92
N ILE A 163 -7.17 -2.28 -3.17
CA ILE A 163 -8.56 -2.60 -3.54
C ILE A 163 -8.99 -3.94 -2.94
N SER A 164 -8.10 -4.94 -2.88
CA SER A 164 -8.42 -6.24 -2.29
C SER A 164 -8.97 -6.12 -0.86
N ARG A 165 -8.58 -5.07 -0.11
CA ARG A 165 -9.03 -4.86 1.28
C ARG A 165 -10.51 -4.54 1.38
N ILE A 166 -11.11 -4.02 0.30
CA ILE A 166 -12.56 -3.80 0.19
C ILE A 166 -13.27 -5.13 -0.09
N PHE A 167 -12.75 -5.92 -1.05
CA PHE A 167 -13.34 -7.21 -1.42
C PHE A 167 -13.29 -8.23 -0.30
N VAL A 168 -12.26 -8.21 0.56
CA VAL A 168 -12.20 -9.12 1.72
C VAL A 168 -12.93 -8.58 2.97
N ALA A 169 -13.67 -7.46 2.85
CA ALA A 169 -14.44 -6.80 3.91
C ALA A 169 -13.61 -6.35 5.14
N ARG A 170 -12.34 -5.97 4.94
CA ARG A 170 -11.44 -5.53 6.02
C ARG A 170 -11.41 -4.02 6.19
N HIS A 171 -11.67 -3.26 5.12
CA HIS A 171 -11.58 -1.80 5.09
C HIS A 171 -12.68 -1.18 4.24
N TYR A 172 -13.14 -0.01 4.62
CA TYR A 172 -13.95 0.86 3.78
C TYR A 172 -13.10 1.54 2.71
N LEU A 173 -13.75 2.08 1.67
CA LEU A 173 -13.05 2.84 0.64
C LEU A 173 -12.26 4.03 1.22
N GLY A 174 -12.85 4.77 2.17
CA GLY A 174 -12.19 5.88 2.85
C GLY A 174 -10.92 5.47 3.59
N ASP A 175 -10.92 4.29 4.27
CA ASP A 175 -9.73 3.76 4.94
C ASP A 175 -8.60 3.48 3.93
N VAL A 176 -8.97 2.97 2.74
CA VAL A 176 -8.03 2.65 1.67
C VAL A 176 -7.45 3.92 1.06
N ILE A 177 -8.28 4.94 0.79
CA ILE A 177 -7.85 6.23 0.24
C ILE A 177 -6.86 6.91 1.20
N VAL A 178 -7.23 7.03 2.49
CA VAL A 178 -6.35 7.67 3.49
C VAL A 178 -5.05 6.87 3.66
N GLY A 179 -5.14 5.53 3.73
CA GLY A 179 -3.96 4.68 3.78
C GLY A 179 -3.04 4.88 2.57
N THR A 180 -3.60 4.97 1.37
CA THR A 180 -2.85 5.26 0.14
C THR A 180 -2.12 6.60 0.22
N ILE A 181 -2.79 7.67 0.66
CA ILE A 181 -2.19 9.00 0.81
C ILE A 181 -1.04 8.97 1.83
N VAL A 182 -1.27 8.37 3.01
CA VAL A 182 -0.23 8.23 4.04
C VAL A 182 0.97 7.45 3.50
N GLY A 183 0.73 6.34 2.79
CA GLY A 183 1.77 5.54 2.18
C GLY A 183 2.59 6.32 1.15
N ILE A 184 1.94 7.05 0.25
CA ILE A 184 2.61 7.89 -0.75
C ILE A 184 3.51 8.93 -0.07
N LEU A 185 2.99 9.64 0.94
CA LEU A 185 3.73 10.67 1.66
C LEU A 185 4.92 10.07 2.42
N ALA A 186 4.74 8.96 3.12
CA ALA A 186 5.80 8.27 3.84
C ALA A 186 6.88 7.74 2.87
N GLY A 187 6.47 7.04 1.80
CA GLY A 187 7.40 6.52 0.80
C GLY A 187 8.20 7.60 0.10
N TYR A 188 7.55 8.74 -0.17
CA TYR A 188 8.21 9.93 -0.72
C TYR A 188 9.24 10.51 0.26
N GLY A 189 8.85 10.72 1.51
CA GLY A 189 9.71 11.30 2.54
C GLY A 189 10.95 10.42 2.82
N PHE A 190 10.75 9.13 3.10
CA PHE A 190 11.87 8.20 3.37
C PHE A 190 12.74 7.97 2.12
N GLY A 191 12.14 7.91 0.93
CA GLY A 191 12.87 7.79 -0.32
C GLY A 191 13.78 8.98 -0.59
N LEU A 192 13.29 10.22 -0.38
CA LEU A 192 14.10 11.43 -0.51
C LEU A 192 15.18 11.53 0.56
N LEU A 193 14.87 11.15 1.80
CA LEU A 193 15.85 11.11 2.88
C LEU A 193 17.01 10.18 2.53
N ALA A 194 16.71 8.99 2.03
CA ALA A 194 17.74 8.05 1.59
C ALA A 194 18.59 8.61 0.43
N GLN A 195 17.95 9.25 -0.58
CA GLN A 195 18.69 9.93 -1.65
C GLN A 195 19.59 11.06 -1.11
N TYR A 196 19.10 11.84 -0.15
CA TYR A 196 19.89 12.88 0.48
C TYR A 196 21.13 12.30 1.18
N VAL A 197 20.97 11.23 1.96
CA VAL A 197 22.08 10.54 2.64
C VAL A 197 23.10 10.03 1.61
N ILE A 198 22.65 9.36 0.55
CA ILE A 198 23.50 8.85 -0.52
C ILE A 198 24.35 9.97 -1.17
N ARG A 199 23.72 11.11 -1.46
CA ARG A 199 24.41 12.24 -2.10
C ARG A 199 25.37 12.94 -1.14
N LYS A 200 24.94 13.19 0.11
CA LYS A 200 25.73 13.91 1.13
C LYS A 200 27.03 13.19 1.47
N TYR A 201 27.00 11.88 1.53
CA TYR A 201 28.17 11.06 1.90
C TYR A 201 28.87 10.45 0.69
N SER A 202 28.53 10.87 -0.53
CA SER A 202 29.16 10.42 -1.80
C SER A 202 29.25 8.90 -1.93
N ILE A 203 28.21 8.21 -1.43
CA ILE A 203 28.11 6.75 -1.41
C ILE A 203 27.89 6.20 -2.81
#